data_6f9291790269251e2b7d3623877a84e5
#
_entry.id   6f9291790269251e2b7d3623877a84e5
#
_cell.length_a   1.000
_cell.length_b   1.000
_cell.length_c   1.000
_cell.angle_alpha   90.00
_cell.angle_beta   90.00
_cell.angle_gamma   90.00
#
_symmetry.space_group_name_H-M   'P 1'
#
loop_
_entity.id
_entity.type
_entity.pdbx_description
1 polymer ?
#
loop_
_entity_poly.entity_id
_entity_poly.type
_entity_poly.pdbx_seq_one_letter_code
_entity_poly.pdbx_strand_id
1 'polypeptide(L)'
;GSVLVWSASRADLASPTDPQSYLKRHLINVAVALILGYIASRLNYRWLRAYTPIIYGASFFLLLLPFVPGIGVTVAGARAWIDLPGGLTLQPSEFMKIAVILMMAALLSERKDIETEPSGRDFVLALAAAALPIGVILIQNDTGTVLILGTVAISVIAVAGVRTRWL
;
A
#
# COMPACT_ATOMS: atom_id res chain seq x y z
N GLY A 1 6.50 -10.73 17.42
CA GLY A 1 5.13 -10.52 17.02
C GLY A 1 4.14 -10.95 18.10
N SER A 2 3.55 -12.16 18.02
CA SER A 2 2.43 -12.62 18.86
C SER A 2 2.70 -12.59 20.37
N VAL A 3 3.93 -12.91 20.79
CA VAL A 3 4.34 -12.87 22.22
C VAL A 3 4.35 -11.42 22.75
N LEU A 4 4.80 -10.46 21.92
CA LEU A 4 4.81 -9.04 22.29
C LEU A 4 3.39 -8.49 22.40
N VAL A 5 2.49 -8.85 21.48
CA VAL A 5 1.08 -8.46 21.54
C VAL A 5 0.42 -9.04 22.79
N TRP A 6 0.69 -10.30 23.12
CA TRP A 6 0.18 -10.94 24.35
C TRP A 6 0.71 -10.29 25.61
N SER A 7 2.00 -9.95 25.66
CA SER A 7 2.63 -9.27 26.79
C SER A 7 2.10 -7.85 26.98
N ALA A 8 1.98 -7.07 25.91
CA ALA A 8 1.48 -5.69 25.93
C ALA A 8 0.00 -5.63 26.33
N SER A 9 -0.85 -6.55 25.82
CA SER A 9 -2.28 -6.57 26.15
C SER A 9 -2.58 -6.99 27.59
N ARG A 10 -1.65 -7.66 28.29
CA ARG A 10 -1.77 -7.96 29.72
C ARG A 10 -1.51 -6.77 30.63
N ALA A 11 -0.69 -5.81 30.18
CA ALA A 11 -0.35 -4.61 30.94
C ALA A 11 -1.48 -3.55 30.88
N ASP A 12 -2.40 -3.64 29.91
CA ASP A 12 -3.47 -2.68 29.72
C ASP A 12 -4.71 -3.08 30.53
N LEU A 13 -4.65 -2.81 31.84
CA LEU A 13 -5.73 -3.07 32.81
C LEU A 13 -6.98 -2.18 32.60
N ALA A 14 -6.99 -1.32 31.58
CA ALA A 14 -8.02 -0.34 31.33
C ALA A 14 -9.24 -0.87 30.52
N SER A 15 -9.18 -2.11 30.03
CA SER A 15 -10.29 -2.72 29.29
C SER A 15 -10.98 -3.84 30.07
N PRO A 16 -12.24 -3.66 30.53
CA PRO A 16 -12.95 -4.70 31.30
C PRO A 16 -13.37 -5.93 30.47
N THR A 17 -13.13 -5.94 29.16
CA THR A 17 -13.59 -6.95 28.23
C THR A 17 -12.41 -7.75 27.65
N ASP A 18 -12.26 -8.96 28.17
CA ASP A 18 -11.44 -10.06 27.63
C ASP A 18 -9.99 -9.70 27.22
N PRO A 19 -8.99 -9.93 28.10
CA PRO A 19 -7.57 -9.65 27.80
C PRO A 19 -7.01 -10.46 26.62
N GLN A 20 -7.76 -11.43 26.12
CA GLN A 20 -7.37 -12.25 24.97
C GLN A 20 -7.91 -11.71 23.62
N SER A 21 -8.75 -10.69 23.63
CA SER A 21 -9.37 -10.17 22.40
C SER A 21 -8.34 -9.65 21.39
N TYR A 22 -7.32 -8.95 21.86
CA TYR A 22 -6.22 -8.45 21.00
C TYR A 22 -5.39 -9.60 20.43
N LEU A 23 -5.10 -10.62 21.23
CA LEU A 23 -4.35 -11.79 20.75
C LEU A 23 -5.14 -12.57 19.71
N LYS A 24 -6.45 -12.79 19.94
CA LYS A 24 -7.34 -13.47 18.98
C LYS A 24 -7.37 -12.71 17.63
N ARG A 25 -7.57 -11.39 17.65
CA ARG A 25 -7.54 -10.55 16.44
C ARG A 25 -6.18 -10.63 15.75
N HIS A 26 -5.09 -10.56 16.50
CA HIS A 26 -3.75 -10.67 15.94
C HIS A 26 -3.51 -12.02 15.26
N LEU A 27 -3.92 -13.13 15.87
CA LEU A 27 -3.78 -14.48 15.31
C LEU A 27 -4.62 -14.64 14.03
N ILE A 28 -5.85 -14.10 14.00
CA ILE A 28 -6.69 -14.09 12.80
C ILE A 28 -5.99 -13.32 11.68
N ASN A 29 -5.46 -12.13 11.97
CA ASN A 29 -4.74 -11.33 10.98
C ASN A 29 -3.49 -12.03 10.46
N VAL A 30 -2.73 -12.72 11.32
CA VAL A 30 -1.58 -13.53 10.92
C VAL A 30 -2.01 -14.69 10.01
N ALA A 31 -3.08 -15.40 10.35
CA ALA A 31 -3.59 -16.48 9.52
C ALA A 31 -4.03 -15.97 8.13
N VAL A 32 -4.77 -14.87 8.09
CA VAL A 32 -5.18 -14.21 6.83
C VAL A 32 -3.96 -13.78 6.02
N ALA A 33 -2.96 -13.17 6.66
CA ALA A 33 -1.74 -12.74 5.99
C ALA A 33 -0.96 -13.91 5.39
N LEU A 34 -0.87 -15.03 6.09
CA LEU A 34 -0.21 -16.26 5.59
C LEU A 34 -0.96 -16.86 4.39
N ILE A 35 -2.29 -16.90 4.44
CA ILE A 35 -3.13 -17.37 3.33
C ILE A 35 -2.94 -16.46 2.11
N LEU A 36 -3.03 -15.14 2.29
CA LEU A 36 -2.84 -14.18 1.20
C LEU A 36 -1.42 -14.23 0.64
N GLY A 37 -0.41 -14.38 1.49
CA GLY A 37 0.99 -14.56 1.08
C GLY A 37 1.20 -15.83 0.26
N TYR A 38 0.57 -16.94 0.68
CA TYR A 38 0.60 -18.18 -0.09
C TYR A 38 -0.08 -18.04 -1.46
N ILE A 39 -1.27 -17.43 -1.51
CA ILE A 39 -1.97 -17.14 -2.78
C ILE A 39 -1.08 -16.25 -3.66
N ALA A 40 -0.52 -15.17 -3.12
CA ALA A 40 0.35 -14.26 -3.86
C ALA A 40 1.59 -14.97 -4.43
N SER A 41 2.18 -15.92 -3.68
CA SER A 41 3.34 -16.70 -4.14
C SER A 41 3.02 -17.61 -5.35
N ARG A 42 1.74 -17.93 -5.57
CA ARG A 42 1.26 -18.74 -6.71
C ARG A 42 0.87 -17.91 -7.93
N LEU A 43 0.80 -16.57 -7.79
CA LEU A 43 0.45 -15.69 -8.90
C LEU A 43 1.58 -15.65 -9.92
N ASN A 44 1.22 -15.81 -11.21
CA ASN A 44 2.17 -15.65 -12.29
C ASN A 44 2.38 -14.15 -12.56
N TYR A 45 3.62 -13.68 -12.50
CA TYR A 45 3.98 -12.27 -12.70
C TYR A 45 3.50 -11.69 -14.05
N ARG A 46 3.32 -12.54 -15.09
CA ARG A 46 2.79 -12.11 -16.40
C ARG A 46 1.36 -11.61 -16.30
N TRP A 47 0.53 -12.30 -15.52
CA TRP A 47 -0.84 -11.87 -15.24
C TRP A 47 -0.84 -10.58 -14.44
N LEU A 48 0.02 -10.51 -13.42
CA LEU A 48 0.15 -9.34 -12.58
C LEU A 48 0.50 -8.10 -13.41
N ARG A 49 1.47 -8.23 -14.33
CA ARG A 49 1.85 -7.15 -15.26
C ARG A 49 0.70 -6.74 -16.19
N ALA A 50 -0.02 -7.71 -16.75
CA ALA A 50 -1.14 -7.43 -17.67
C ALA A 50 -2.29 -6.68 -16.98
N TYR A 51 -2.58 -7.01 -15.72
CA TYR A 51 -3.65 -6.39 -14.94
C TYR A 51 -3.19 -5.18 -14.09
N THR A 52 -1.92 -4.79 -14.15
CA THR A 52 -1.39 -3.65 -13.38
C THR A 52 -2.21 -2.36 -13.54
N PRO A 53 -2.62 -1.92 -14.74
CA PRO A 53 -3.42 -0.69 -14.87
C PRO A 53 -4.77 -0.79 -14.17
N ILE A 54 -5.40 -1.98 -14.19
CA ILE A 54 -6.69 -2.22 -13.53
C ILE A 54 -6.49 -2.22 -12.01
N ILE A 55 -5.46 -2.90 -11.51
CA ILE A 55 -5.10 -2.94 -10.09
C ILE A 55 -4.83 -1.52 -9.58
N TYR A 56 -4.08 -0.73 -10.35
CA TYR A 56 -3.78 0.65 -10.01
C TYR A 56 -5.04 1.51 -9.96
N GLY A 57 -5.89 1.44 -10.98
CA GLY A 57 -7.14 2.18 -11.05
C GLY A 57 -8.10 1.82 -9.91
N ALA A 58 -8.26 0.52 -9.63
CA ALA A 58 -9.09 0.03 -8.53
C ALA A 58 -8.56 0.48 -7.16
N SER A 59 -7.24 0.38 -6.93
CA SER A 59 -6.60 0.84 -5.69
C SER A 59 -6.70 2.35 -5.52
N PHE A 60 -6.57 3.10 -6.62
CA PHE A 60 -6.73 4.56 -6.60
C PHE A 60 -8.18 4.95 -6.29
N PHE A 61 -9.15 4.27 -6.87
CA PHE A 61 -10.57 4.48 -6.53
C PHE A 61 -10.83 4.17 -5.06
N LEU A 62 -10.32 3.05 -4.56
CA LEU A 62 -10.42 2.69 -3.15
C LEU A 62 -9.80 3.76 -2.23
N LEU A 63 -8.67 4.37 -2.66
CA LEU A 63 -8.00 5.44 -1.93
C LEU A 63 -8.86 6.70 -1.77
N LEU A 64 -9.82 6.94 -2.66
CA LEU A 64 -10.73 8.07 -2.61
C LEU A 64 -11.93 7.84 -1.68
N LEU A 65 -12.27 6.58 -1.34
CA LEU A 65 -13.45 6.26 -0.52
C LEU A 65 -13.46 6.91 0.87
N PRO A 66 -12.34 7.09 1.59
CA PRO A 66 -12.34 7.77 2.88
C PRO A 66 -12.84 9.22 2.82
N PHE A 67 -12.85 9.87 1.65
CA PHE A 67 -13.42 11.21 1.51
C PHE A 67 -14.94 11.21 1.50
N VAL A 68 -15.59 10.08 1.22
CA VAL A 68 -17.04 9.96 1.20
C VAL A 68 -17.57 10.04 2.63
N PRO A 69 -18.55 10.96 2.90
CA PRO A 69 -19.18 11.04 4.22
C PRO A 69 -19.84 9.71 4.61
N GLY A 70 -19.60 9.25 5.83
CA GLY A 70 -20.16 7.99 6.35
C GLY A 70 -19.37 6.74 6.05
N ILE A 71 -18.32 6.79 5.20
CA ILE A 71 -17.42 5.65 4.91
C ILE A 71 -16.08 5.82 5.60
N GLY A 72 -15.49 7.01 5.50
CA GLY A 72 -14.16 7.30 6.05
C GLY A 72 -14.18 7.59 7.54
N VAL A 73 -13.24 6.99 8.25
CA VAL A 73 -12.99 7.19 9.69
C VAL A 73 -11.66 7.89 9.89
N THR A 74 -11.62 8.81 10.84
CA THR A 74 -10.41 9.53 11.24
C THR A 74 -9.76 8.82 12.41
N VAL A 75 -8.52 8.37 12.23
CA VAL A 75 -7.69 7.75 13.27
C VAL A 75 -6.42 8.56 13.42
N ALA A 76 -6.09 8.96 14.63
CA ALA A 76 -4.90 9.77 14.96
C ALA A 76 -4.72 11.04 14.07
N GLY A 77 -5.83 11.67 13.67
CA GLY A 77 -5.82 12.89 12.84
C GLY A 77 -5.78 12.63 11.32
N ALA A 78 -5.56 11.40 10.88
CA ALA A 78 -5.59 11.02 9.46
C ALA A 78 -6.95 10.43 9.06
N ARG A 79 -7.59 10.98 8.03
CA ARG A 79 -8.83 10.46 7.45
C ARG A 79 -8.51 9.48 6.31
N ALA A 80 -7.91 8.36 6.66
CA ALA A 80 -7.35 7.39 5.71
C ALA A 80 -7.89 5.96 5.88
N TRP A 81 -8.89 5.77 6.76
CA TRP A 81 -9.40 4.46 7.13
C TRP A 81 -10.85 4.28 6.73
N ILE A 82 -11.24 3.05 6.45
CA ILE A 82 -12.60 2.63 6.19
C ILE A 82 -12.99 1.67 7.30
N ASP A 83 -14.14 1.92 7.95
CA ASP A 83 -14.67 1.03 8.98
C ASP A 83 -15.49 -0.09 8.33
N LEU A 84 -15.16 -1.33 8.68
CA LEU A 84 -15.81 -2.52 8.17
C LEU A 84 -16.67 -3.17 9.26
N PRO A 85 -17.76 -3.85 8.89
CA PRO A 85 -18.56 -4.60 9.84
C PRO A 85 -17.71 -5.56 10.66
N GLY A 86 -17.95 -5.63 11.97
CA GLY A 86 -17.17 -6.47 12.88
C GLY A 86 -15.99 -5.78 13.57
N GLY A 87 -15.86 -4.43 13.45
CA GLY A 87 -14.81 -3.66 14.11
C GLY A 87 -13.43 -3.85 13.47
N LEU A 88 -13.40 -4.21 12.20
CA LEU A 88 -12.21 -4.23 11.38
C LEU A 88 -12.08 -2.89 10.66
N THR A 89 -10.84 -2.39 10.55
CA THR A 89 -10.54 -1.20 9.78
C THR A 89 -9.65 -1.55 8.59
N LEU A 90 -9.92 -0.96 7.44
CA LEU A 90 -9.15 -1.15 6.22
C LEU A 90 -8.51 0.19 5.85
N GLN A 91 -7.21 0.15 5.56
CA GLN A 91 -6.48 1.31 5.06
C GLN A 91 -6.24 1.18 3.55
N PRO A 92 -6.94 1.94 2.71
CA PRO A 92 -6.80 1.86 1.25
C PRO A 92 -5.39 2.09 0.73
N SER A 93 -4.61 2.92 1.39
CA SER A 93 -3.23 3.21 1.02
C SER A 93 -2.31 1.97 1.07
N GLU A 94 -2.64 0.92 1.84
CA GLU A 94 -1.90 -0.33 1.83
C GLU A 94 -1.94 -1.02 0.46
N PHE A 95 -3.12 -1.04 -0.18
CA PHE A 95 -3.28 -1.56 -1.53
C PHE A 95 -2.62 -0.64 -2.56
N MET A 96 -2.72 0.68 -2.34
CA MET A 96 -2.13 1.65 -3.25
C MET A 96 -0.60 1.56 -3.28
N LYS A 97 0.07 1.26 -2.17
CA LYS A 97 1.53 1.04 -2.14
C LYS A 97 1.95 -0.07 -3.10
N ILE A 98 1.24 -1.21 -3.05
CA ILE A 98 1.51 -2.34 -3.95
C ILE A 98 1.23 -1.96 -5.41
N ALA A 99 0.11 -1.28 -5.65
CA ALA A 99 -0.29 -0.86 -6.99
C ALA A 99 0.70 0.12 -7.63
N VAL A 100 1.26 1.06 -6.84
CA VAL A 100 2.30 2.00 -7.31
C VAL A 100 3.57 1.26 -7.69
N ILE A 101 4.04 0.31 -6.85
CA ILE A 101 5.22 -0.50 -7.16
C ILE A 101 5.03 -1.24 -8.50
N LEU A 102 3.89 -1.89 -8.67
CA LEU A 102 3.57 -2.64 -9.89
C LEU A 102 3.51 -1.72 -11.12
N MET A 103 2.85 -0.56 -11.01
CA MET A 103 2.71 0.39 -12.10
C MET A 103 4.06 1.00 -12.50
N MET A 104 4.85 1.46 -11.53
CA MET A 104 6.19 1.98 -11.80
C MET A 104 7.09 0.91 -12.41
N ALA A 105 7.09 -0.31 -11.86
CA ALA A 105 7.87 -1.42 -12.41
C ALA A 105 7.43 -1.78 -13.85
N ALA A 106 6.13 -1.79 -14.14
CA ALA A 106 5.63 -2.05 -15.48
C ALA A 106 6.09 -0.98 -16.49
N LEU A 107 5.97 0.30 -16.12
CA LEU A 107 6.38 1.43 -16.97
C LEU A 107 7.89 1.47 -17.20
N LEU A 108 8.69 1.29 -16.14
CA LEU A 108 10.15 1.38 -16.23
C LEU A 108 10.80 0.12 -16.83
N SER A 109 10.09 -1.03 -16.85
CA SER A 109 10.57 -2.27 -17.44
C SER A 109 10.24 -2.41 -18.94
N GLU A 110 9.52 -1.46 -19.54
CA GLU A 110 9.13 -1.49 -20.95
C GLU A 110 10.32 -1.13 -21.82
N ARG A 111 11.19 -2.13 -22.07
CA ARG A 111 12.36 -1.99 -22.96
C ARG A 111 11.88 -2.07 -24.41
N LYS A 112 12.09 -1.05 -25.19
CA LYS A 112 12.05 -1.11 -26.65
C LYS A 112 13.38 -1.70 -27.10
N ASP A 113 13.36 -2.67 -27.96
CA ASP A 113 14.36 -3.65 -28.40
C ASP A 113 15.84 -3.21 -28.58
N ILE A 114 16.22 -1.97 -28.42
CA ILE A 114 17.57 -1.45 -28.66
C ILE A 114 18.09 -0.54 -27.53
N GLU A 115 17.23 -0.01 -26.65
CA GLU A 115 17.64 0.89 -25.59
C GLU A 115 17.74 0.18 -24.24
N THR A 116 18.90 0.28 -23.62
CA THR A 116 19.17 -0.33 -22.29
C THR A 116 18.57 0.46 -21.13
N GLU A 117 18.06 1.66 -21.40
CA GLU A 117 17.57 2.60 -20.39
C GLU A 117 16.10 2.97 -20.64
N PRO A 118 15.30 3.23 -19.58
CA PRO A 118 13.93 3.73 -19.70
C PRO A 118 13.87 5.04 -20.47
N SER A 119 12.84 5.24 -21.29
CA SER A 119 12.65 6.50 -22.00
C SER A 119 12.27 7.62 -21.04
N GLY A 120 12.54 8.89 -21.40
CA GLY A 120 12.13 10.04 -20.58
C GLY A 120 10.63 10.11 -20.34
N ARG A 121 9.83 9.65 -21.30
CA ARG A 121 8.37 9.58 -21.18
C ARG A 121 7.96 8.54 -20.11
N ASP A 122 8.56 7.36 -20.12
CA ASP A 122 8.23 6.28 -19.18
C ASP A 122 8.63 6.69 -17.76
N PHE A 123 9.75 7.38 -17.62
CA PHE A 123 10.16 7.99 -16.35
C PHE A 123 9.15 9.00 -15.82
N VAL A 124 8.69 9.94 -16.64
CA VAL A 124 7.69 10.94 -16.24
C VAL A 124 6.36 10.27 -15.89
N LEU A 125 5.93 9.26 -16.64
CA LEU A 125 4.72 8.51 -16.34
C LEU A 125 4.83 7.73 -15.03
N ALA A 126 5.99 7.11 -14.77
CA ALA A 126 6.25 6.41 -13.51
C ALA A 126 6.23 7.39 -12.31
N LEU A 127 6.85 8.56 -12.48
CA LEU A 127 6.83 9.60 -11.45
C LEU A 127 5.40 10.11 -11.20
N ALA A 128 4.61 10.34 -12.24
CA ALA A 128 3.21 10.74 -12.13
C ALA A 128 2.36 9.66 -11.43
N ALA A 129 2.61 8.37 -11.74
CA ALA A 129 1.94 7.25 -11.10
C ALA A 129 2.22 7.16 -9.59
N ALA A 130 3.36 7.64 -9.11
CA ALA A 130 3.63 7.76 -7.68
C ALA A 130 3.10 9.08 -7.09
N ALA A 131 3.25 10.20 -7.80
CA ALA A 131 2.90 11.53 -7.30
C ALA A 131 1.39 11.70 -7.09
N LEU A 132 0.55 11.14 -7.96
CA LEU A 132 -0.91 11.24 -7.87
C LEU A 132 -1.44 10.67 -6.54
N PRO A 133 -1.16 9.40 -6.15
CA PRO A 133 -1.63 8.88 -4.86
C PRO A 133 -0.95 9.57 -3.68
N ILE A 134 0.31 9.98 -3.78
CA ILE A 134 0.98 10.77 -2.73
C ILE A 134 0.21 12.06 -2.46
N GLY A 135 -0.22 12.77 -3.49
CA GLY A 135 -1.03 13.99 -3.37
C GLY A 135 -2.36 13.74 -2.64
N VAL A 136 -3.05 12.64 -2.96
CA VAL A 136 -4.29 12.24 -2.29
C VAL A 136 -4.04 11.93 -0.82
N ILE A 137 -2.99 11.16 -0.50
CA ILE A 137 -2.64 10.76 0.86
C ILE A 137 -2.22 11.98 1.70
N LEU A 138 -1.56 12.98 1.11
CA LEU A 138 -1.27 14.27 1.77
C LEU A 138 -2.57 14.98 2.20
N ILE A 139 -3.59 14.99 1.35
CA ILE A 139 -4.90 15.59 1.68
C ILE A 139 -5.59 14.80 2.80
N GLN A 140 -5.32 13.49 2.94
CA GLN A 140 -5.81 12.67 4.05
C GLN A 140 -5.09 12.90 5.38
N ASN A 141 -4.04 13.75 5.41
CA ASN A 141 -3.15 14.00 6.56
C ASN A 141 -2.38 12.75 7.03
N ASP A 142 -2.12 11.79 6.15
CA ASP A 142 -1.33 10.59 6.46
C ASP A 142 0.14 10.77 6.03
N THR A 143 0.86 11.61 6.75
CA THR A 143 2.28 11.92 6.46
C THR A 143 3.18 10.69 6.54
N GLY A 144 2.87 9.74 7.41
CA GLY A 144 3.63 8.49 7.56
C GLY A 144 3.61 7.68 6.27
N THR A 145 2.44 7.49 5.70
CA THR A 145 2.28 6.76 4.42
C THR A 145 2.92 7.51 3.25
N VAL A 146 2.88 8.85 3.24
CA VAL A 146 3.56 9.67 2.22
C VAL A 146 5.07 9.40 2.23
N LEU A 147 5.71 9.40 3.40
CA LEU A 147 7.15 9.12 3.52
C LEU A 147 7.50 7.71 3.03
N ILE A 148 6.70 6.72 3.41
CA ILE A 148 6.90 5.33 2.96
C ILE A 148 6.77 5.25 1.43
N LEU A 149 5.70 5.79 0.86
CA LEU A 149 5.45 5.73 -0.58
C LEU A 149 6.49 6.51 -1.38
N GLY A 150 6.94 7.66 -0.87
CA GLY A 150 8.04 8.43 -1.46
C GLY A 150 9.35 7.65 -1.48
N THR A 151 9.71 7.02 -0.36
CA THR A 151 10.91 6.16 -0.28
C THR A 151 10.82 4.97 -1.25
N VAL A 152 9.66 4.35 -1.34
CA VAL A 152 9.40 3.24 -2.29
C VAL A 152 9.58 3.72 -3.73
N ALA A 153 9.00 4.86 -4.10
CA ALA A 153 9.11 5.42 -5.44
C ALA A 153 10.58 5.69 -5.82
N ILE A 154 11.34 6.33 -4.93
CA ILE A 154 12.77 6.59 -5.13
C ILE A 154 13.54 5.25 -5.30
N SER A 155 13.24 4.25 -4.47
CA SER A 155 13.88 2.94 -4.54
C SER A 155 13.62 2.24 -5.87
N VAL A 156 12.38 2.27 -6.37
CA VAL A 156 12.03 1.68 -7.66
C VAL A 156 12.78 2.39 -8.81
N ILE A 157 12.85 3.72 -8.78
CA ILE A 157 13.60 4.51 -9.78
C ILE A 157 15.09 4.15 -9.74
N ALA A 158 15.67 4.04 -8.55
CA ALA A 158 17.08 3.71 -8.39
C ALA A 158 17.42 2.31 -8.94
N VAL A 159 16.56 1.32 -8.68
CA VAL A 159 16.72 -0.06 -9.16
C VAL A 159 16.47 -0.18 -10.66
N ALA A 160 15.60 0.66 -11.22
CA ALA A 160 15.27 0.65 -12.65
C ALA A 160 16.41 1.13 -13.56
N GLY A 161 17.52 1.63 -13.00
CA GLY A 161 18.67 2.09 -13.76
C GLY A 161 18.41 3.35 -14.59
N VAL A 162 17.57 4.23 -14.08
CA VAL A 162 17.30 5.53 -14.70
C VAL A 162 18.57 6.38 -14.70
N ARG A 163 18.79 7.14 -15.76
CA ARG A 163 19.96 8.02 -15.91
C ARG A 163 20.11 8.94 -14.70
N THR A 164 21.30 8.91 -14.08
CA THR A 164 21.60 9.73 -12.88
C THR A 164 21.39 11.22 -13.08
N ARG A 165 21.43 11.71 -14.32
CA ARG A 165 21.12 13.13 -14.65
C ARG A 165 19.65 13.50 -14.48
N TRP A 166 18.74 12.55 -14.23
CA TRP A 166 17.30 12.79 -14.01
C TRP A 166 16.92 12.63 -12.53
N LEU A 167 17.84 12.19 -11.70
CA LEU A 167 17.76 12.13 -10.24
C LEU A 167 18.33 13.41 -9.61
#